data_62c13d71006c03142a17ec03f04992dd
#
_entry.id   62c13d71006c03142a17ec03f04992dd
#
_cell.length_a   1.000
_cell.length_b   1.000
_cell.length_c   1.000
_cell.angle_alpha   90.00
_cell.angle_beta   90.00
_cell.angle_gamma   90.00
#
_symmetry.space_group_name_H-M   'P 1'
#
loop_
_entity.id
_entity.type
_entity.pdbx_description
1 polymer ?
#
loop_
_entity_poly.entity_id
_entity_poly.type
_entity_poly.pdbx_seq_one_letter_code
_entity_poly.pdbx_strand_id
1 'polypeptide(L)' 'SALDPISSLKVEELIYELKAKYTIVIVTHNMQQAARVSDYTAFMYMGKLIEYGDTDTLFTNPAKKQTEDYITGRYG' A
#
# COMPACT_ATOMS: atom_id res chain seq x y z
N SER A 1 11.70 4.88 10.98
CA SER A 1 12.50 3.71 10.63
C SER A 1 11.62 2.54 10.28
N ALA A 2 12.12 1.67 9.43
CA ALA A 2 11.36 0.49 9.01
C ALA A 2 11.33 -0.54 10.13
N LEU A 3 10.21 -1.24 10.27
CA LEU A 3 10.11 -2.38 11.16
C LEU A 3 10.92 -3.54 10.57
N ASP A 4 11.46 -4.38 11.44
CA ASP A 4 12.08 -5.61 10.98
C ASP A 4 11.01 -6.58 10.45
N PRO A 5 11.38 -7.63 9.69
CA PRO A 5 10.40 -8.53 9.07
C PRO A 5 9.44 -9.18 10.05
N ILE A 6 9.92 -9.55 11.23
CA ILE A 6 9.07 -10.21 12.22
C ILE A 6 8.03 -9.24 12.78
N SER A 7 8.46 -8.03 13.13
CA SER A 7 7.57 -6.99 13.64
C SER A 7 6.55 -6.59 12.58
N SER A 8 6.97 -6.50 11.32
CA SER A 8 6.06 -6.18 10.21
C SER A 8 4.98 -7.24 10.06
N LEU A 9 5.33 -8.53 10.17
CA LEU A 9 4.35 -9.60 10.09
C LEU A 9 3.33 -9.54 11.22
N LYS A 10 3.79 -9.22 12.44
CA LYS A 10 2.88 -9.09 13.58
C LYS A 10 1.89 -7.95 13.39
N VAL A 11 2.35 -6.82 12.86
CA VAL A 11 1.48 -5.68 12.55
C VAL A 11 0.46 -6.08 11.48
N GLU A 12 0.89 -6.79 10.46
CA GLU A 12 0.00 -7.24 9.39
C GLU A 12 -1.05 -8.21 9.90
N GLU A 13 -0.69 -9.13 10.79
CA GLU A 13 -1.63 -10.04 11.41
C GLU A 13 -2.69 -9.26 12.21
N LEU A 14 -2.26 -8.26 12.96
CA LEU A 14 -3.17 -7.42 13.72
C LEU A 14 -4.13 -6.67 12.80
N ILE A 15 -3.64 -6.16 11.69
CA ILE A 15 -4.49 -5.48 10.69
C ILE A 15 -5.55 -6.44 10.15
N TYR A 16 -5.17 -7.68 9.83
CA TYR A 16 -6.12 -8.68 9.35
C TYR A 16 -7.22 -8.95 10.38
N GLU A 17 -6.88 -9.03 11.65
CA GLU A 17 -7.86 -9.23 12.70
C GLU A 17 -8.80 -8.04 12.85
N LEU A 18 -8.23 -6.84 12.86
CA LEU A 18 -8.99 -5.62 13.10
C LEU A 18 -9.89 -5.23 11.94
N LYS A 19 -9.47 -5.49 10.71
CA LYS A 19 -10.27 -5.06 9.56
C LYS A 19 -11.60 -5.81 9.44
N ALA A 20 -11.76 -6.92 10.14
CA ALA A 20 -13.03 -7.62 10.20
C ALA A 20 -14.09 -6.79 10.94
N LYS A 21 -13.66 -5.88 11.82
CA LYS A 21 -14.55 -5.08 12.66
C LYS A 21 -14.46 -3.59 12.40
N TYR A 22 -13.36 -3.12 11.86
CA TYR A 22 -13.08 -1.69 11.71
C TYR A 22 -12.60 -1.37 10.30
N THR A 23 -12.83 -0.13 9.90
CA THR A 23 -12.17 0.43 8.74
C THR A 23 -10.79 0.90 9.18
N ILE A 24 -9.75 0.38 8.53
CA ILE A 24 -8.38 0.67 8.90
C ILE A 24 -7.74 1.52 7.80
N VAL A 25 -7.08 2.60 8.20
CA VAL A 25 -6.28 3.41 7.29
C VAL A 25 -4.84 3.33 7.75
N ILE A 26 -3.93 2.96 6.85
CA ILE A 26 -2.51 2.93 7.14
C ILE A 26 -1.77 3.81 6.16
N VAL A 27 -0.65 4.36 6.60
CA VAL A 27 0.29 5.08 5.74
C VAL A 27 1.61 4.33 5.81
N THR A 28 2.13 3.96 4.67
CA THR A 28 3.36 3.18 4.62
C THR A 28 4.17 3.52 3.37
N HIS A 29 5.48 3.42 3.48
CA HIS A 29 6.39 3.49 2.34
C HIS A 29 6.69 2.09 1.79
N ASN A 30 6.22 1.06 2.47
CA ASN A 30 6.45 -0.32 2.07
C ASN A 30 5.35 -0.78 1.12
N MET A 31 5.67 -0.79 -0.17
CA MET A 31 4.73 -1.17 -1.22
C MET A 31 4.23 -2.60 -1.06
N GLN A 32 5.12 -3.50 -0.66
CA GLN A 32 4.76 -4.91 -0.49
C GLN A 32 3.77 -5.09 0.65
N GLN A 33 3.95 -4.35 1.74
CA GLN A 33 3.02 -4.36 2.85
C GLN A 33 1.64 -3.84 2.40
N ALA A 34 1.62 -2.71 1.70
CA ALA A 34 0.37 -2.17 1.19
C ALA A 34 -0.35 -3.18 0.29
N ALA A 35 0.38 -3.85 -0.59
CA ALA A 35 -0.19 -4.83 -1.49
C ALA A 35 -0.78 -6.03 -0.74
N ARG A 36 -0.17 -6.43 0.37
CA ARG A 36 -0.64 -7.60 1.13
C ARG A 36 -1.86 -7.31 1.99
N VAL A 37 -1.92 -6.16 2.64
CA VAL A 37 -2.90 -5.95 3.72
C VAL A 37 -4.07 -5.08 3.32
N SER A 38 -3.98 -4.30 2.27
CA SER A 38 -5.04 -3.33 1.96
C SER A 38 -5.98 -3.85 0.89
N ASP A 39 -7.25 -3.46 1.04
CA ASP A 39 -8.29 -3.74 0.03
C ASP A 39 -8.28 -2.65 -1.04
N TYR A 40 -8.03 -1.40 -0.61
CA TYR A 40 -7.91 -0.25 -1.50
C TYR A 40 -6.61 0.48 -1.17
N THR A 41 -6.01 1.06 -2.18
CA THR A 41 -4.74 1.77 -2.03
C THR A 41 -4.83 3.13 -2.70
N ALA A 42 -4.31 4.13 -2.00
CA ALA A 42 -4.14 5.47 -2.54
C ALA A 42 -2.64 5.73 -2.70
N PHE A 43 -2.22 6.02 -3.92
CA PHE A 43 -0.84 6.40 -4.17
C PHE A 43 -0.73 7.91 -4.08
N MET A 44 0.08 8.37 -3.13
CA MET A 44 0.31 9.79 -2.87
C MET A 44 1.73 10.15 -3.27
N TYR A 45 1.90 11.33 -3.89
CA TYR A 45 3.22 11.82 -4.23
C TYR A 45 3.25 13.33 -4.08
N MET A 46 4.21 13.83 -3.33
CA MET A 46 4.39 15.27 -3.10
C MET A 46 3.10 15.94 -2.64
N GLY A 47 2.39 15.29 -1.72
CA GLY A 47 1.17 15.83 -1.16
C GLY A 47 -0.06 15.75 -2.05
N LYS A 48 0.05 15.07 -3.19
CA LYS A 48 -1.07 14.94 -4.13
C LYS A 48 -1.50 13.50 -4.26
N LEU A 49 -2.80 13.29 -4.36
CA LEU A 49 -3.35 11.97 -4.69
C LEU A 49 -3.16 11.73 -6.18
N ILE A 50 -2.34 10.77 -6.52
CA ILE A 50 -2.06 10.43 -7.92
C ILE A 50 -3.07 9.42 -8.44
N GLU A 51 -3.30 8.36 -7.68
CA GLU A 51 -4.22 7.32 -8.10
C GLU A 51 -4.79 6.61 -6.88
N TYR A 52 -6.04 6.20 -6.97
CA TYR A 52 -6.74 5.48 -5.90
C TYR A 52 -7.57 4.38 -6.54
N GLY A 53 -7.56 3.22 -5.94
CA GLY A 53 -8.40 2.14 -6.42
C GLY A 53 -8.20 0.84 -5.68
N ASP A 54 -8.84 -0.19 -6.21
CA ASP A 54 -8.66 -1.56 -5.74
C ASP A 54 -7.18 -1.92 -5.73
N THR A 55 -6.71 -2.48 -4.63
CA THR A 55 -5.28 -2.73 -4.45
C THR A 55 -4.70 -3.64 -5.54
N ASP A 56 -5.38 -4.74 -5.85
CA ASP A 56 -4.87 -5.65 -6.87
C ASP A 56 -4.76 -4.97 -8.23
N THR A 57 -5.77 -4.20 -8.60
CA THR A 57 -5.77 -3.48 -9.87
C THR A 57 -4.68 -2.41 -9.89
N LEU A 58 -4.56 -1.66 -8.81
CA LEU A 58 -3.57 -0.58 -8.75
C LEU A 58 -2.14 -1.10 -8.87
N PHE A 59 -1.86 -2.26 -8.28
CA PHE A 59 -0.51 -2.83 -8.31
C PHE A 59 -0.21 -3.65 -9.57
N THR A 60 -1.24 -4.14 -10.27
CA THR A 60 -1.03 -4.97 -11.46
C THR A 60 -1.34 -4.26 -12.77
N ASN A 61 -2.26 -3.30 -12.75
CA ASN A 61 -2.69 -2.59 -13.95
C ASN A 61 -3.08 -1.15 -13.61
N PRO A 62 -2.13 -0.33 -13.14
CA PRO A 62 -2.43 1.05 -12.78
C PRO A 62 -2.83 1.88 -13.99
N ALA A 63 -3.72 2.85 -13.77
CA ALA A 63 -4.18 3.73 -14.84
C ALA A 63 -3.18 4.82 -15.16
N LYS A 64 -2.33 5.19 -14.19
CA LYS A 64 -1.38 6.28 -14.34
C LYS A 64 0.03 5.76 -14.53
N LYS A 65 0.75 6.33 -15.49
CA LYS A 65 2.14 6.00 -15.72
C LYS A 65 3.01 6.26 -14.48
N GLN A 66 2.71 7.33 -13.77
CA GLN A 66 3.44 7.70 -12.57
C GLN A 66 3.32 6.61 -11.49
N THR A 67 2.13 6.02 -11.34
CA THR A 67 1.92 4.91 -10.43
C THR A 67 2.72 3.69 -10.86
N GLU A 68 2.66 3.37 -12.15
CA GLU A 68 3.43 2.25 -12.70
C GLU A 68 4.92 2.42 -12.45
N ASP A 69 5.45 3.60 -12.70
CA ASP A 69 6.88 3.87 -12.51
C ASP A 69 7.28 3.70 -11.05
N TYR A 70 6.42 4.13 -10.13
CA TYR A 70 6.69 3.98 -8.71
C TYR A 70 6.69 2.51 -8.28
N ILE A 71 5.71 1.76 -8.75
CA ILE A 71 5.58 0.33 -8.42
C ILE A 71 6.75 -0.46 -8.97
N THR A 72 7.19 -0.14 -10.17
CA THR A 72 8.30 -0.86 -10.83
C THR A 72 9.68 -0.36 -10.44
N GLY A 73 9.75 0.62 -9.55
CA GLY A 73 11.03 1.15 -9.08
C GLY A 73 11.75 2.04 -10.10
N ARG A 74 11.02 2.58 -11.07
CA ARG A 74 11.62 3.47 -12.07
C ARG A 74 11.73 4.91 -11.61
N TYR A 75 11.26 5.18 -10.42
CA TYR A 75 11.41 6.48 -9.82
C TYR A 75 12.81 6.63 -9.26
N GLY A 76 13.47 7.61 -9.71
CA GLY A 76 14.69 8.12 -9.16
C GLY A 76 15.72 7.14 -8.72
#